data_eeb44e442ab23a11d4946a0e5a7ec790
#
_entry.id   eeb44e442ab23a11d4946a0e5a7ec790
#
_cell.length_a   1.000
_cell.length_b   1.000
_cell.length_c   1.000
_cell.angle_alpha   90.00
_cell.angle_beta   90.00
_cell.angle_gamma   90.00
#
_symmetry.space_group_name_H-M   'P 1'
#
loop_
_entity.id
_entity.type
_entity.pdbx_description
1 polymer ?
#
loop_
_entity_poly.entity_id
_entity_poly.type
_entity_poly.pdbx_seq_one_letter_code
_entity_poly.pdbx_strand_id
1 'polypeptide(L)'
;MTETELNTFLELEWNCAAFATETESVSAPLSPKQWARIISRHPELQELCPFSEFTPDDWVTALSGQLPLAWRCPCWQDFTPYQWQRLLRHQPTLLHYCEIPDHPAVRSGLLASDWCHERDIDTHDFILGDWFWIIKHNPHHWFQCPFKEKFTKPMWWSLLYSSAELLSECPCLDLFSDEDWRRLNIVPKLKDRIRTREQFRKLIELTELPFHKSIFREDHLI
;
A
#
# COMPACT_ATOMS: atom_id res chain seq x y z
N MET A 1 13.36 14.95 -25.38
CA MET A 1 13.52 15.66 -24.11
C MET A 1 14.98 16.05 -23.98
N THR A 2 15.26 17.32 -23.82
CA THR A 2 16.63 17.85 -23.63
C THR A 2 17.04 17.63 -22.17
N GLU A 3 18.35 17.71 -21.89
CA GLU A 3 18.90 17.62 -20.54
C GLU A 3 18.30 18.70 -19.59
N THR A 4 18.02 19.88 -20.14
CA THR A 4 17.35 20.97 -19.41
C THR A 4 15.89 20.64 -19.06
N GLU A 5 15.14 20.04 -19.97
CA GLU A 5 13.76 19.61 -19.73
C GLU A 5 13.69 18.48 -18.70
N LEU A 6 14.66 17.56 -18.74
CA LEU A 6 14.79 16.50 -17.74
C LEU A 6 15.08 17.09 -16.36
N ASN A 7 16.03 18.02 -16.25
CA ASN A 7 16.36 18.64 -14.97
C ASN A 7 15.17 19.42 -14.40
N THR A 8 14.44 20.17 -15.23
CA THR A 8 13.24 20.89 -14.80
C THR A 8 12.15 19.94 -14.34
N PHE A 9 11.96 18.80 -15.03
CA PHE A 9 11.01 17.78 -14.66
C PHE A 9 11.39 17.10 -13.33
N LEU A 10 12.66 16.74 -13.17
CA LEU A 10 13.19 16.15 -11.94
C LEU A 10 13.09 17.12 -10.75
N GLU A 11 13.29 18.42 -10.97
CA GLU A 11 13.08 19.45 -9.95
C GLU A 11 11.60 19.55 -9.53
N LEU A 12 10.67 19.46 -10.46
CA LEU A 12 9.24 19.45 -10.17
C LEU A 12 8.82 18.21 -9.38
N GLU A 13 9.27 17.02 -9.79
CA GLU A 13 9.02 15.76 -9.06
C GLU A 13 9.72 15.74 -7.70
N TRP A 14 10.93 16.29 -7.61
CA TRP A 14 11.66 16.43 -6.35
C TRP A 14 10.93 17.36 -5.39
N ASN A 15 10.44 18.50 -5.84
CA ASN A 15 9.67 19.44 -5.02
C ASN A 15 8.33 18.82 -4.56
N CYS A 16 7.68 17.97 -5.35
CA CYS A 16 6.51 17.21 -4.94
C CYS A 16 6.83 16.12 -3.90
N ALA A 17 8.04 15.54 -3.94
CA ALA A 17 8.51 14.54 -2.99
C ALA A 17 9.17 15.13 -1.74
N ALA A 18 9.80 16.32 -1.85
CA ALA A 18 10.55 17.00 -0.79
C ALA A 18 9.70 17.65 0.30
N PHE A 19 8.35 17.64 0.19
CA PHE A 19 7.49 17.92 1.33
C PHE A 19 7.61 16.87 2.44
N ALA A 20 8.46 15.86 2.28
CA ALA A 20 8.60 14.76 3.23
C ALA A 20 9.95 14.69 3.97
N THR A 21 11.07 15.26 3.49
CA THR A 21 12.36 15.26 4.24
C THR A 21 13.40 16.20 3.64
N GLU A 22 14.00 17.03 4.49
CA GLU A 22 15.23 17.83 4.47
C GLU A 22 16.12 17.82 3.21
N THR A 23 16.29 19.02 2.68
CA THR A 23 17.40 19.65 1.94
C THR A 23 18.64 18.78 1.64
N GLU A 24 18.65 18.08 0.52
CA GLU A 24 19.88 17.76 -0.20
C GLU A 24 19.87 18.46 -1.55
N SER A 25 21.02 19.04 -1.91
CA SER A 25 21.18 19.89 -3.10
C SER A 25 20.95 19.09 -4.40
N VAL A 26 20.20 19.67 -5.32
CA VAL A 26 19.80 19.13 -6.65
C VAL A 26 20.99 18.77 -7.59
N SER A 27 22.23 18.88 -7.15
CA SER A 27 23.43 18.64 -7.97
C SER A 27 24.03 17.23 -7.87
N ALA A 28 23.46 16.35 -7.04
CA ALA A 28 23.94 14.97 -6.91
C ALA A 28 23.24 14.04 -7.94
N PRO A 29 23.96 13.08 -8.55
CA PRO A 29 23.32 12.09 -9.41
C PRO A 29 22.25 11.30 -8.63
N LEU A 30 21.11 11.06 -9.29
CA LEU A 30 20.01 10.31 -8.69
C LEU A 30 20.45 8.89 -8.28
N SER A 31 20.10 8.48 -7.07
CA SER A 31 20.35 7.11 -6.60
C SER A 31 19.48 6.09 -7.35
N PRO A 32 19.87 4.81 -7.40
CA PRO A 32 19.04 3.74 -7.98
C PRO A 32 17.61 3.71 -7.43
N LYS A 33 17.44 3.93 -6.14
CA LYS A 33 16.14 3.99 -5.47
C LYS A 33 15.26 5.15 -5.95
N GLN A 34 15.84 6.31 -6.22
CA GLN A 34 15.14 7.47 -6.79
C GLN A 34 14.74 7.17 -8.23
N TRP A 35 15.67 6.63 -9.02
CA TRP A 35 15.39 6.18 -10.38
C TRP A 35 14.25 5.16 -10.43
N ALA A 36 14.24 4.14 -9.55
CA ALA A 36 13.18 3.15 -9.52
C ALA A 36 11.79 3.78 -9.29
N ARG A 37 11.69 4.78 -8.41
CA ARG A 37 10.46 5.54 -8.17
C ARG A 37 10.04 6.38 -9.38
N ILE A 38 10.99 7.02 -10.05
CA ILE A 38 10.72 7.81 -11.24
C ILE A 38 10.22 6.90 -12.36
N ILE A 39 10.94 5.83 -12.65
CA ILE A 39 10.58 4.89 -13.72
C ILE A 39 9.23 4.20 -13.45
N SER A 40 8.88 3.94 -12.19
CA SER A 40 7.56 3.36 -11.85
C SER A 40 6.39 4.26 -12.28
N ARG A 41 6.61 5.56 -12.46
CA ARG A 41 5.59 6.54 -12.86
C ARG A 41 5.80 7.06 -14.28
N HIS A 42 7.05 7.12 -14.73
CA HIS A 42 7.52 7.76 -15.95
C HIS A 42 8.36 6.78 -16.79
N PRO A 43 7.72 5.78 -17.43
CA PRO A 43 8.42 4.77 -18.23
C PRO A 43 9.15 5.35 -19.45
N GLU A 44 8.75 6.52 -19.91
CA GLU A 44 9.39 7.24 -21.01
C GLU A 44 10.85 7.61 -20.72
N LEU A 45 11.24 7.66 -19.43
CA LEU A 45 12.60 7.95 -18.99
C LEU A 45 13.51 6.72 -18.90
N GLN A 46 13.03 5.55 -19.30
CA GLN A 46 13.75 4.27 -19.17
C GLN A 46 15.13 4.26 -19.86
N GLU A 47 15.27 4.98 -20.96
CA GLU A 47 16.54 5.01 -21.69
C GLU A 47 17.65 5.83 -20.97
N LEU A 48 17.28 6.63 -19.99
CA LEU A 48 18.19 7.42 -19.17
C LEU A 48 18.55 6.72 -17.85
N CYS A 49 17.84 5.63 -17.54
CA CYS A 49 17.96 4.96 -16.25
C CYS A 49 19.15 3.99 -16.22
N PRO A 50 20.03 4.07 -15.21
CA PRO A 50 21.16 3.16 -15.04
C PRO A 50 20.72 1.83 -14.39
N PHE A 51 19.93 1.03 -15.10
CA PHE A 51 19.39 -0.25 -14.59
C PHE A 51 20.44 -1.23 -14.07
N SER A 52 21.70 -1.11 -14.52
CA SER A 52 22.79 -1.96 -14.04
C SER A 52 23.11 -1.80 -12.55
N GLU A 53 22.68 -0.70 -11.95
CA GLU A 53 22.89 -0.38 -10.53
C GLU A 53 21.68 -0.81 -9.65
N PHE A 54 20.59 -1.29 -10.25
CA PHE A 54 19.39 -1.64 -9.52
C PHE A 54 19.56 -2.89 -8.68
N THR A 55 19.21 -2.78 -7.41
CA THR A 55 19.01 -3.92 -6.51
C THR A 55 17.65 -4.60 -6.78
N PRO A 56 17.42 -5.82 -6.27
CA PRO A 56 16.10 -6.46 -6.34
C PRO A 56 14.96 -5.58 -5.80
N ASP A 57 15.18 -4.81 -4.74
CA ASP A 57 14.17 -3.88 -4.19
C ASP A 57 13.86 -2.70 -5.14
N ASP A 58 14.86 -2.19 -5.85
CA ASP A 58 14.67 -1.15 -6.85
C ASP A 58 13.85 -1.70 -8.02
N TRP A 59 14.16 -2.91 -8.47
CA TRP A 59 13.39 -3.60 -9.50
C TRP A 59 11.93 -3.84 -9.09
N VAL A 60 11.67 -4.30 -7.86
CA VAL A 60 10.30 -4.45 -7.34
C VAL A 60 9.56 -3.12 -7.37
N THR A 61 10.23 -2.02 -7.02
CA THR A 61 9.62 -0.69 -7.05
C THR A 61 9.28 -0.25 -8.48
N ALA A 62 10.21 -0.39 -9.41
CA ALA A 62 10.01 -0.02 -10.82
C ALA A 62 8.90 -0.86 -11.48
N LEU A 63 8.94 -2.18 -11.29
CA LEU A 63 7.98 -3.12 -11.86
C LEU A 63 6.59 -3.02 -11.26
N SER A 64 6.45 -2.57 -10.02
CA SER A 64 5.14 -2.35 -9.39
C SER A 64 4.31 -1.31 -10.13
N GLY A 65 4.95 -0.35 -10.80
CA GLY A 65 4.28 0.65 -11.62
C GLY A 65 4.23 0.32 -13.11
N GLN A 66 5.25 -0.41 -13.63
CA GLN A 66 5.50 -0.52 -15.07
C GLN A 66 5.79 -1.97 -15.53
N LEU A 67 4.74 -2.69 -15.88
CA LEU A 67 4.83 -4.04 -16.43
C LEU A 67 5.73 -4.16 -17.69
N PRO A 68 5.75 -3.20 -18.63
CA PRO A 68 6.60 -3.28 -19.83
C PRO A 68 8.10 -3.40 -19.53
N LEU A 69 8.55 -3.10 -18.32
CA LEU A 69 9.96 -3.26 -17.92
C LEU A 69 10.34 -4.69 -17.51
N ALA A 70 9.39 -5.58 -17.42
CA ALA A 70 9.62 -6.95 -16.94
C ALA A 70 10.73 -7.68 -17.70
N TRP A 71 10.80 -7.53 -19.02
CA TRP A 71 11.84 -8.16 -19.85
C TRP A 71 13.26 -7.64 -19.61
N ARG A 72 13.42 -6.46 -18.96
CA ARG A 72 14.72 -5.88 -18.63
C ARG A 72 15.25 -6.36 -17.27
N CYS A 73 14.40 -6.93 -16.41
CA CYS A 73 14.82 -7.36 -15.09
C CYS A 73 15.70 -8.61 -15.16
N PRO A 74 16.99 -8.54 -14.73
CA PRO A 74 17.90 -9.67 -14.82
C PRO A 74 17.88 -10.58 -13.59
N CYS A 75 17.21 -10.19 -12.49
CA CYS A 75 17.38 -10.76 -11.17
C CYS A 75 16.07 -11.38 -10.61
N TRP A 76 15.22 -11.97 -11.45
CA TRP A 76 14.00 -12.64 -11.01
C TRP A 76 14.24 -13.71 -9.93
N GLN A 77 15.35 -14.44 -10.05
CA GLN A 77 15.74 -15.51 -9.14
C GLN A 77 16.21 -15.00 -7.77
N ASP A 78 16.61 -13.72 -7.70
CA ASP A 78 17.11 -13.10 -6.47
C ASP A 78 15.97 -12.51 -5.62
N PHE A 79 14.72 -12.51 -6.12
CA PHE A 79 13.61 -11.96 -5.37
C PHE A 79 13.21 -12.86 -4.22
N THR A 80 13.22 -12.29 -3.03
CA THR A 80 12.72 -12.94 -1.83
C THR A 80 11.19 -13.14 -1.90
N PRO A 81 10.61 -14.07 -1.13
CA PRO A 81 9.16 -14.27 -1.07
C PRO A 81 8.38 -12.98 -0.74
N TYR A 82 8.93 -12.11 0.11
CA TYR A 82 8.30 -10.82 0.46
C TYR A 82 8.41 -9.76 -0.64
N GLN A 83 9.45 -9.81 -1.44
CA GLN A 83 9.55 -8.97 -2.64
C GLN A 83 8.53 -9.40 -3.69
N TRP A 84 8.36 -10.71 -3.88
CA TRP A 84 7.29 -11.26 -4.72
C TRP A 84 5.90 -10.88 -4.19
N GLN A 85 5.66 -10.98 -2.88
CA GLN A 85 4.41 -10.55 -2.24
C GLN A 85 4.06 -9.10 -2.61
N ARG A 86 5.02 -8.18 -2.49
CA ARG A 86 4.85 -6.77 -2.83
C ARG A 86 4.58 -6.57 -4.33
N LEU A 87 5.33 -7.25 -5.17
CA LEU A 87 5.23 -7.12 -6.63
C LEU A 87 3.88 -7.65 -7.14
N LEU A 88 3.50 -8.85 -6.74
CA LEU A 88 2.30 -9.52 -7.25
C LEU A 88 0.99 -8.85 -6.79
N ARG A 89 1.02 -8.11 -5.70
CA ARG A 89 -0.10 -7.26 -5.32
C ARG A 89 -0.43 -6.22 -6.40
N HIS A 90 0.58 -5.67 -7.06
CA HIS A 90 0.41 -4.66 -8.10
C HIS A 90 0.35 -5.26 -9.51
N GLN A 91 1.10 -6.33 -9.73
CA GLN A 91 1.31 -6.94 -11.03
C GLN A 91 1.16 -8.47 -10.95
N PRO A 92 -0.05 -9.01 -10.71
CA PRO A 92 -0.29 -10.45 -10.53
C PRO A 92 0.07 -11.28 -11.76
N THR A 93 0.09 -10.68 -12.93
CA THR A 93 0.49 -11.32 -14.18
C THR A 93 1.96 -11.74 -14.20
N LEU A 94 2.81 -11.14 -13.36
CA LEU A 94 4.23 -11.50 -13.25
C LEU A 94 4.47 -12.83 -12.51
N LEU A 95 3.42 -13.49 -12.03
CA LEU A 95 3.53 -14.80 -11.36
C LEU A 95 4.28 -15.83 -12.22
N HIS A 96 4.21 -15.74 -13.54
CA HIS A 96 4.90 -16.68 -14.46
C HIS A 96 6.44 -16.57 -14.42
N TYR A 97 7.00 -15.48 -13.84
CA TYR A 97 8.43 -15.36 -13.58
C TYR A 97 8.83 -15.89 -12.19
N CYS A 98 7.85 -16.22 -11.32
CA CYS A 98 8.11 -16.64 -9.96
C CYS A 98 8.42 -18.13 -9.88
N GLU A 99 9.58 -18.51 -9.36
CA GLU A 99 10.00 -19.91 -9.18
C GLU A 99 9.40 -20.57 -7.92
N ILE A 100 8.80 -19.76 -7.02
CA ILE A 100 8.25 -20.19 -5.72
C ILE A 100 6.75 -19.84 -5.59
N PRO A 101 5.89 -20.17 -6.58
CA PRO A 101 4.49 -19.72 -6.62
C PRO A 101 3.67 -20.22 -5.42
N ASP A 102 4.03 -21.36 -4.84
CA ASP A 102 3.32 -21.99 -3.71
C ASP A 102 3.74 -21.43 -2.34
N HIS A 103 4.72 -20.53 -2.29
CA HIS A 103 5.13 -19.93 -1.02
C HIS A 103 4.01 -19.05 -0.43
N PRO A 104 3.67 -19.15 0.89
CA PRO A 104 2.57 -18.41 1.51
C PRO A 104 2.63 -16.89 1.25
N ALA A 105 3.80 -16.27 1.36
CA ALA A 105 3.94 -14.83 1.08
C ALA A 105 3.61 -14.49 -0.39
N VAL A 106 3.98 -15.35 -1.35
CA VAL A 106 3.65 -15.14 -2.78
C VAL A 106 2.14 -15.22 -3.00
N ARG A 107 1.49 -16.25 -2.46
CA ARG A 107 0.03 -16.43 -2.53
C ARG A 107 -0.71 -15.30 -1.83
N SER A 108 -0.22 -14.83 -0.68
CA SER A 108 -0.82 -13.69 0.00
C SER A 108 -0.69 -12.38 -0.78
N GLY A 109 0.39 -12.20 -1.55
CA GLY A 109 0.54 -11.09 -2.50
C GLY A 109 -0.52 -11.11 -3.60
N LEU A 110 -0.80 -12.28 -4.15
CA LEU A 110 -1.87 -12.46 -5.13
C LEU A 110 -3.25 -12.17 -4.51
N LEU A 111 -3.52 -12.69 -3.32
CA LEU A 111 -4.81 -12.48 -2.65
C LEU A 111 -5.02 -11.00 -2.24
N ALA A 112 -3.94 -10.28 -1.97
CA ALA A 112 -3.97 -8.85 -1.69
C ALA A 112 -4.18 -7.97 -2.94
N SER A 113 -4.09 -8.54 -4.15
CA SER A 113 -4.37 -7.83 -5.39
C SER A 113 -5.87 -7.75 -5.67
N ASP A 114 -6.30 -6.67 -6.34
CA ASP A 114 -7.70 -6.51 -6.75
C ASP A 114 -8.12 -7.53 -7.85
N TRP A 115 -7.16 -8.26 -8.39
CA TRP A 115 -7.32 -9.20 -9.51
C TRP A 115 -7.75 -10.61 -9.08
N CYS A 116 -7.86 -10.88 -7.78
CA CYS A 116 -7.97 -12.24 -7.25
C CYS A 116 -9.40 -12.77 -7.11
N HIS A 117 -10.40 -12.12 -7.71
CA HIS A 117 -11.80 -12.57 -7.60
C HIS A 117 -12.09 -13.94 -8.25
N GLU A 118 -11.15 -14.49 -9.03
CA GLU A 118 -11.38 -15.71 -9.83
C GLU A 118 -10.46 -16.89 -9.49
N ARG A 119 -9.51 -16.75 -8.56
CA ARG A 119 -8.57 -17.83 -8.24
C ARG A 119 -8.84 -18.41 -6.87
N ASP A 120 -9.00 -19.70 -6.81
CA ASP A 120 -9.05 -20.48 -5.56
C ASP A 120 -7.62 -20.57 -4.98
N ILE A 121 -7.26 -19.58 -4.14
CA ILE A 121 -5.95 -19.54 -3.50
C ILE A 121 -6.04 -20.27 -2.18
N ASP A 122 -5.23 -21.32 -2.03
CA ASP A 122 -5.11 -22.05 -0.78
C ASP A 122 -4.51 -21.16 0.33
N THR A 123 -5.21 -21.04 1.44
CA THR A 123 -4.86 -20.19 2.59
C THR A 123 -4.60 -20.98 3.87
N HIS A 124 -4.55 -22.32 3.79
CA HIS A 124 -4.55 -23.20 4.98
C HIS A 124 -3.29 -23.00 5.86
N ASP A 125 -2.16 -22.62 5.28
CA ASP A 125 -0.89 -22.42 5.95
C ASP A 125 -0.56 -20.94 6.20
N PHE A 126 -1.50 -20.02 5.91
CA PHE A 126 -1.29 -18.61 6.17
C PHE A 126 -1.23 -18.31 7.67
N ILE A 127 -0.24 -17.53 8.05
CA ILE A 127 -0.08 -17.04 9.42
C ILE A 127 -0.73 -15.65 9.60
N LEU A 128 -0.75 -15.18 10.86
CA LEU A 128 -1.30 -13.86 11.19
C LEU A 128 -0.69 -12.72 10.34
N GLY A 129 0.60 -12.80 10.04
CA GLY A 129 1.30 -11.78 9.23
C GLY A 129 0.80 -11.73 7.78
N ASP A 130 0.53 -12.89 7.18
CA ASP A 130 0.00 -12.98 5.81
C ASP A 130 -1.41 -12.38 5.74
N TRP A 131 -2.27 -12.74 6.69
CA TRP A 131 -3.63 -12.20 6.78
C TRP A 131 -3.63 -10.69 7.07
N PHE A 132 -2.73 -10.22 7.94
CA PHE A 132 -2.59 -8.78 8.18
C PHE A 132 -2.21 -8.04 6.90
N TRP A 133 -1.27 -8.58 6.12
CA TRP A 133 -0.87 -8.02 4.84
C TRP A 133 -2.04 -7.99 3.84
N ILE A 134 -2.75 -9.10 3.68
CA ILE A 134 -3.89 -9.22 2.79
C ILE A 134 -4.94 -8.16 3.13
N ILE A 135 -5.40 -8.13 4.38
CA ILE A 135 -6.47 -7.24 4.83
C ILE A 135 -6.07 -5.77 4.72
N LYS A 136 -4.80 -5.45 4.98
CA LYS A 136 -4.26 -4.09 4.85
C LYS A 136 -4.39 -3.55 3.42
N HIS A 137 -4.29 -4.41 2.44
CA HIS A 137 -4.29 -4.03 1.03
C HIS A 137 -5.59 -4.36 0.30
N ASN A 138 -6.31 -5.38 0.77
CA ASN A 138 -7.62 -5.78 0.27
C ASN A 138 -8.54 -6.14 1.46
N PRO A 139 -9.21 -5.16 2.07
CA PRO A 139 -10.01 -5.34 3.29
C PRO A 139 -11.24 -6.24 3.09
N HIS A 140 -11.67 -6.50 1.85
CA HIS A 140 -12.77 -7.42 1.56
C HIS A 140 -12.52 -8.84 2.09
N HIS A 141 -11.25 -9.23 2.25
CA HIS A 141 -10.87 -10.52 2.83
C HIS A 141 -10.96 -10.58 4.36
N TRP A 142 -11.35 -9.48 5.04
CA TRP A 142 -11.51 -9.47 6.49
C TRP A 142 -12.38 -10.62 7.01
N PHE A 143 -13.51 -10.86 6.34
CA PHE A 143 -14.46 -11.88 6.79
C PHE A 143 -13.92 -13.30 6.71
N GLN A 144 -12.94 -13.57 5.88
CA GLN A 144 -12.29 -14.86 5.70
C GLN A 144 -11.16 -15.11 6.71
N CYS A 145 -10.66 -14.07 7.39
CA CYS A 145 -9.52 -14.15 8.30
C CYS A 145 -9.86 -14.97 9.57
N PRO A 146 -9.11 -16.05 9.87
CA PRO A 146 -9.33 -16.85 11.08
C PRO A 146 -8.68 -16.24 12.34
N PHE A 147 -7.88 -15.18 12.20
CA PHE A 147 -7.08 -14.58 13.27
C PHE A 147 -7.62 -13.22 13.77
N LYS A 148 -8.87 -12.89 13.51
CA LYS A 148 -9.47 -11.58 13.85
C LYS A 148 -9.20 -11.13 15.28
N GLU A 149 -9.32 -12.04 16.24
CA GLU A 149 -9.16 -11.78 17.67
C GLU A 149 -7.69 -11.62 18.11
N LYS A 150 -6.73 -11.97 17.23
CA LYS A 150 -5.31 -11.86 17.53
C LYS A 150 -4.71 -10.52 17.09
N PHE A 151 -5.50 -9.66 16.45
CA PHE A 151 -5.01 -8.38 15.99
C PHE A 151 -4.83 -7.41 17.16
N THR A 152 -3.60 -6.95 17.32
CA THR A 152 -3.23 -5.98 18.37
C THR A 152 -3.63 -4.56 18.00
N LYS A 153 -3.67 -3.64 18.99
CA LYS A 153 -3.92 -2.21 18.76
C LYS A 153 -3.04 -1.61 17.63
N PRO A 154 -1.69 -1.83 17.57
CA PRO A 154 -0.87 -1.31 16.47
C PRO A 154 -1.26 -1.87 15.10
N MET A 155 -1.66 -3.14 15.03
CA MET A 155 -2.14 -3.75 13.79
C MET A 155 -3.45 -3.08 13.35
N TRP A 156 -4.41 -2.92 14.26
CA TRP A 156 -5.66 -2.22 14.00
C TRP A 156 -5.44 -0.79 13.56
N TRP A 157 -4.52 -0.07 14.21
CA TRP A 157 -4.17 1.28 13.79
C TRP A 157 -3.67 1.30 12.33
N SER A 158 -2.79 0.38 11.96
CA SER A 158 -2.28 0.26 10.59
C SER A 158 -3.37 -0.11 9.57
N LEU A 159 -4.30 -0.99 9.94
CA LEU A 159 -5.44 -1.36 9.08
C LEU A 159 -6.36 -0.16 8.87
N LEU A 160 -6.75 0.54 9.92
CA LEU A 160 -7.63 1.71 9.85
C LEU A 160 -6.98 2.88 9.09
N TYR A 161 -5.65 3.02 9.21
CA TYR A 161 -4.91 3.99 8.41
C TYR A 161 -5.02 3.70 6.91
N SER A 162 -4.99 2.43 6.51
CA SER A 162 -5.11 2.01 5.12
C SER A 162 -6.56 1.90 4.65
N SER A 163 -7.47 1.45 5.52
CA SER A 163 -8.86 1.18 5.17
C SER A 163 -9.81 1.51 6.31
N ALA A 164 -10.44 2.69 6.21
CA ALA A 164 -11.38 3.16 7.21
C ALA A 164 -12.69 2.33 7.28
N GLU A 165 -12.98 1.52 6.27
CA GLU A 165 -14.15 0.66 6.22
C GLU A 165 -14.15 -0.45 7.28
N LEU A 166 -12.96 -0.79 7.83
CA LEU A 166 -12.81 -1.75 8.92
C LEU A 166 -13.09 -1.13 10.30
N LEU A 167 -13.49 0.14 10.37
CA LEU A 167 -13.74 0.81 11.64
C LEU A 167 -14.78 0.09 12.51
N SER A 168 -15.86 -0.38 11.89
CA SER A 168 -16.93 -1.11 12.60
C SER A 168 -16.51 -2.48 13.12
N GLU A 169 -15.42 -3.01 12.63
CA GLU A 169 -14.90 -4.33 12.98
C GLU A 169 -13.82 -4.26 14.09
N CYS A 170 -13.32 -3.07 14.40
CA CYS A 170 -12.24 -2.89 15.36
C CYS A 170 -12.75 -3.03 16.82
N PRO A 171 -12.28 -4.03 17.59
CA PRO A 171 -12.75 -4.25 18.96
C PRO A 171 -12.06 -3.37 20.00
N CYS A 172 -11.02 -2.59 19.62
CA CYS A 172 -10.19 -1.85 20.55
C CYS A 172 -10.18 -0.33 20.28
N LEU A 173 -11.30 0.21 19.77
CA LEU A 173 -11.44 1.64 19.47
C LEU A 173 -11.28 2.52 20.72
N ASP A 174 -11.72 2.03 21.88
CA ASP A 174 -11.61 2.67 23.19
C ASP A 174 -10.16 2.81 23.69
N LEU A 175 -9.24 2.01 23.12
CA LEU A 175 -7.82 2.06 23.47
C LEU A 175 -7.05 3.12 22.66
N PHE A 176 -7.68 3.75 21.66
CA PHE A 176 -7.03 4.74 20.81
C PHE A 176 -7.05 6.11 21.50
N SER A 177 -5.89 6.74 21.56
CA SER A 177 -5.74 8.10 22.08
C SER A 177 -6.28 9.14 21.09
N ASP A 178 -6.52 10.37 21.57
CA ASP A 178 -6.89 11.50 20.70
C ASP A 178 -5.84 11.76 19.60
N GLU A 179 -4.57 11.47 19.89
CA GLU A 179 -3.49 11.59 18.91
C GLU A 179 -3.57 10.50 17.85
N ASP A 180 -3.89 9.25 18.23
CA ASP A 180 -4.11 8.16 17.26
C ASP A 180 -5.25 8.53 16.31
N TRP A 181 -6.35 9.08 16.83
CA TRP A 181 -7.50 9.51 16.03
C TRP A 181 -7.17 10.65 15.07
N ARG A 182 -6.44 11.67 15.55
CA ARG A 182 -5.99 12.78 14.69
C ARG A 182 -5.11 12.29 13.54
N ARG A 183 -4.18 11.37 13.81
CA ARG A 183 -3.28 10.79 12.80
C ARG A 183 -4.01 9.89 11.81
N LEU A 184 -5.01 9.14 12.24
CA LEU A 184 -5.80 8.28 11.36
C LEU A 184 -6.56 9.09 10.31
N ASN A 185 -6.97 10.32 10.65
CA ASN A 185 -7.73 11.21 9.74
C ASN A 185 -8.88 10.48 9.03
N ILE A 186 -9.69 9.75 9.84
CA ILE A 186 -10.69 8.80 9.32
C ILE A 186 -11.83 9.50 8.60
N VAL A 187 -12.26 10.68 9.09
CA VAL A 187 -13.46 11.37 8.58
C VAL A 187 -13.42 11.63 7.07
N PRO A 188 -12.35 12.24 6.50
CA PRO A 188 -12.27 12.40 5.06
C PRO A 188 -12.26 11.08 4.29
N LYS A 189 -11.63 10.04 4.86
CA LYS A 189 -11.54 8.71 4.23
C LYS A 189 -12.90 8.00 4.20
N LEU A 190 -13.73 8.19 5.22
CA LEU A 190 -15.07 7.61 5.31
C LEU A 190 -16.08 8.33 4.43
N LYS A 191 -15.97 9.65 4.28
CA LYS A 191 -16.91 10.46 3.51
C LYS A 191 -17.10 9.94 2.08
N ASP A 192 -16.03 9.49 1.45
CA ASP A 192 -16.06 8.96 0.08
C ASP A 192 -16.51 7.49 -0.01
N ARG A 193 -16.54 6.76 1.11
CA ARG A 193 -16.79 5.31 1.15
C ARG A 193 -18.07 4.88 1.83
N ILE A 194 -18.75 5.78 2.56
CA ILE A 194 -20.06 5.49 3.15
C ILE A 194 -21.10 5.43 2.03
N ARG A 195 -21.39 4.22 1.57
CA ARG A 195 -22.35 3.97 0.49
C ARG A 195 -23.68 3.43 0.99
N THR A 196 -23.77 2.99 2.24
CA THR A 196 -24.99 2.40 2.78
C THR A 196 -25.46 3.11 4.03
N ARG A 197 -26.81 3.14 4.22
CA ARG A 197 -27.45 3.70 5.41
C ARG A 197 -27.01 2.98 6.71
N GLU A 198 -26.65 1.72 6.61
CA GLU A 198 -26.17 0.91 7.74
C GLU A 198 -24.76 1.32 8.17
N GLN A 199 -23.84 1.53 7.21
CA GLN A 199 -22.51 2.05 7.49
C GLN A 199 -22.56 3.42 8.15
N PHE A 200 -23.47 4.29 7.68
CA PHE A 200 -23.70 5.60 8.27
C PHE A 200 -24.23 5.51 9.71
N ARG A 201 -25.17 4.59 9.99
CA ARG A 201 -25.70 4.36 11.34
C ARG A 201 -24.59 3.89 12.28
N LYS A 202 -23.79 2.89 11.89
CA LYS A 202 -22.66 2.41 12.69
C LYS A 202 -21.64 3.53 12.96
N LEU A 203 -21.42 4.40 12.00
CA LEU A 203 -20.56 5.58 12.20
C LEU A 203 -21.14 6.53 13.25
N ILE A 204 -22.45 6.82 13.21
CA ILE A 204 -23.12 7.68 14.20
C ILE A 204 -23.04 7.06 15.59
N GLU A 205 -23.28 5.77 15.74
CA GLU A 205 -23.13 5.05 17.00
C GLU A 205 -21.72 5.18 17.58
N LEU A 206 -20.68 5.10 16.72
CA LEU A 206 -19.29 5.33 17.11
C LEU A 206 -19.01 6.79 17.47
N THR A 207 -19.68 7.77 16.84
CA THR A 207 -19.50 9.21 17.16
C THR A 207 -20.10 9.60 18.49
N GLU A 208 -21.00 8.81 19.06
CA GLU A 208 -21.56 9.01 20.39
C GLU A 208 -20.59 8.64 21.52
N LEU A 209 -19.50 7.93 21.24
CA LEU A 209 -18.45 7.68 22.21
C LEU A 209 -17.81 9.00 22.64
N PRO A 210 -17.56 9.20 23.96
CA PRO A 210 -17.22 10.51 24.53
C PRO A 210 -16.03 11.23 23.88
N PHE A 211 -15.04 10.49 23.39
CA PHE A 211 -13.85 11.07 22.77
C PHE A 211 -13.96 11.27 21.25
N HIS A 212 -15.01 10.73 20.61
CA HIS A 212 -15.26 10.95 19.17
C HIS A 212 -15.99 12.28 18.89
N LYS A 213 -16.71 12.84 19.86
CA LYS A 213 -17.45 14.10 19.69
C LYS A 213 -16.57 15.29 19.29
N SER A 214 -15.28 15.26 19.65
CA SER A 214 -14.31 16.28 19.25
C SER A 214 -13.82 16.15 17.81
N ILE A 215 -13.93 14.95 17.22
CA ILE A 215 -13.41 14.60 15.88
C ILE A 215 -14.50 14.74 14.83
N PHE A 216 -15.72 14.36 15.20
CA PHE A 216 -16.90 14.45 14.33
C PHE A 216 -17.74 15.70 14.71
N ARG A 217 -17.26 16.91 14.41
CA ARG A 217 -18.13 18.07 14.44
C ARG A 217 -19.11 18.00 13.27
N GLU A 218 -20.36 18.40 13.54
CA GLU A 218 -21.48 18.37 12.57
C GLU A 218 -21.17 19.06 11.25
N ASP A 219 -20.22 20.00 11.24
CA ASP A 219 -19.81 20.80 10.07
C ASP A 219 -19.11 19.98 8.97
N HIS A 220 -18.77 18.71 9.22
CA HIS A 220 -18.11 17.84 8.25
C HIS A 220 -19.00 16.75 7.64
N LEU A 221 -20.28 16.68 8.07
CA LEU A 221 -21.25 15.65 7.64
C LEU A 221 -22.34 16.15 6.68
N ILE A 222 -22.28 17.42 6.24
CA ILE A 222 -23.23 18.00 5.28
C ILE A 222 -22.55 18.31 3.97
#